data_f145195abf1b4a16aa6b8bb7dd32d16e
#
_entry.id   f145195abf1b4a16aa6b8bb7dd32d16e
#
_cell.length_a   1.000
_cell.length_b   1.000
_cell.length_c   1.000
_cell.angle_alpha   90.00
_cell.angle_beta   90.00
_cell.angle_gamma   90.00
#
_symmetry.space_group_name_H-M   'P 1'
#
loop_
_entity.id
_entity.type
_entity.pdbx_description
1 polymer ?
#
loop_
_entity_poly.entity_id
_entity_poly.type
_entity_poly.pdbx_seq_one_letter_code
_entity_poly.pdbx_strand_id
1 'polypeptide(L)'
;MKSHVGDESTGSWTAAARRQLERRLPWENLLPDRQPFYVGSWVYVFGVVTIAALVWVVLSGVVLAAFGPQWWHLSGAGRFFNSLHFWSVQVFFVFMVLHLWGQYFMASWREGRAPTWMIGVVTFAVSIVAAFTGYLSQQNFAAQYIAMNAKDAVNSTGVGGFFNVLNFGQMYGLHVMLLPIAIIALVFLHIVQVRMKGVVPPIGLDAKPAATLDLRKK
;
A
#
# COMPACT_ATOMS: atom_id res chain seq x y z
N MET A 1 39.78 10.30 -41.58
CA MET A 1 39.50 8.95 -41.06
C MET A 1 38.28 9.10 -40.14
N LYS A 2 37.06 8.89 -40.70
CA LYS A 2 35.79 8.98 -39.97
C LYS A 2 35.51 7.60 -39.36
N SER A 3 35.56 7.49 -38.05
CA SER A 3 35.16 6.28 -37.32
C SER A 3 33.64 6.16 -37.40
N HIS A 4 33.16 5.18 -38.16
CA HIS A 4 31.79 4.68 -38.04
C HIS A 4 31.66 4.00 -36.68
N VAL A 5 31.07 4.70 -35.72
CA VAL A 5 30.48 4.06 -34.55
C VAL A 5 29.14 3.50 -35.01
N GLY A 6 29.11 2.19 -35.20
CA GLY A 6 27.91 1.48 -35.64
C GLY A 6 26.81 1.58 -34.60
N ASP A 7 25.68 2.07 -35.05
CA ASP A 7 24.40 2.02 -34.36
C ASP A 7 23.84 0.58 -34.44
N GLU A 8 24.37 -0.32 -33.63
CA GLU A 8 23.94 -1.74 -33.56
C GLU A 8 22.89 -2.05 -32.49
N SER A 9 22.24 -1.04 -31.92
CA SER A 9 21.32 -1.31 -30.77
C SER A 9 19.81 -1.25 -31.08
N THR A 10 19.43 -1.06 -32.37
CA THR A 10 18.01 -0.80 -32.69
C THR A 10 17.12 -2.03 -32.80
N GLY A 11 17.65 -3.24 -32.69
CA GLY A 11 16.94 -4.51 -32.97
C GLY A 11 16.75 -5.46 -31.80
N SER A 12 17.32 -5.22 -30.59
CA SER A 12 17.17 -6.16 -29.49
C SER A 12 15.79 -6.11 -28.86
N TRP A 13 15.26 -7.26 -28.47
CA TRP A 13 13.95 -7.35 -27.76
C TRP A 13 13.95 -6.51 -26.47
N THR A 14 15.10 -6.39 -25.80
CA THR A 14 15.28 -5.55 -24.62
C THR A 14 15.11 -4.06 -24.94
N ALA A 15 15.64 -3.59 -26.06
CA ALA A 15 15.45 -2.21 -26.51
C ALA A 15 13.99 -1.94 -26.90
N ALA A 16 13.31 -2.90 -27.51
CA ALA A 16 11.88 -2.79 -27.83
C ALA A 16 11.03 -2.77 -26.53
N ALA A 17 11.31 -3.66 -25.59
CA ALA A 17 10.64 -3.71 -24.28
C ALA A 17 10.87 -2.40 -23.49
N ARG A 18 12.11 -1.89 -23.47
CA ARG A 18 12.44 -0.61 -22.82
C ARG A 18 11.66 0.55 -23.45
N ARG A 19 11.66 0.69 -24.78
CA ARG A 19 10.88 1.74 -25.46
C ARG A 19 9.39 1.65 -25.14
N GLN A 20 8.84 0.43 -25.08
CA GLN A 20 7.43 0.24 -24.73
C GLN A 20 7.16 0.60 -23.26
N LEU A 21 8.07 0.28 -22.35
CA LEU A 21 7.97 0.64 -20.94
C LEU A 21 8.05 2.17 -20.75
N GLU A 22 9.02 2.83 -21.39
CA GLU A 22 9.20 4.28 -21.35
C GLU A 22 8.00 5.05 -21.91
N ARG A 23 7.33 4.52 -22.95
CA ARG A 23 6.08 5.10 -23.46
C ARG A 23 4.92 4.97 -22.49
N ARG A 24 4.86 3.87 -21.72
CA ARG A 24 3.77 3.61 -20.76
C ARG A 24 4.02 4.23 -19.40
N LEU A 25 5.26 4.37 -19.00
CA LEU A 25 5.71 4.87 -17.70
C LEU A 25 6.79 5.95 -17.91
N PRO A 26 6.43 7.14 -18.40
CA PRO A 26 7.39 8.23 -18.59
C PRO A 26 7.99 8.65 -17.24
N TRP A 27 9.30 8.67 -17.15
CA TRP A 27 10.05 9.00 -15.93
C TRP A 27 9.70 10.37 -15.35
N GLU A 28 9.40 11.32 -16.21
CA GLU A 28 8.96 12.67 -15.84
C GLU A 28 7.69 12.66 -14.97
N ASN A 29 6.78 11.70 -15.20
CA ASN A 29 5.58 11.56 -14.38
C ASN A 29 5.84 10.79 -13.08
N LEU A 30 6.76 9.80 -13.13
CA LEU A 30 7.09 8.99 -11.94
C LEU A 30 7.92 9.76 -10.93
N LEU A 31 8.86 10.58 -11.40
CA LEU A 31 9.78 11.39 -10.59
C LEU A 31 9.72 12.87 -11.03
N PRO A 32 8.59 13.57 -10.82
CA PRO A 32 8.46 14.94 -11.26
C PRO A 32 9.36 15.87 -10.46
N ASP A 33 10.07 16.77 -11.14
CA ASP A 33 10.92 17.80 -10.53
C ASP A 33 10.10 18.87 -9.77
N ARG A 34 8.82 18.98 -10.09
CA ARG A 34 7.91 19.99 -9.50
C ARG A 34 6.62 19.35 -9.04
N GLN A 35 6.17 19.77 -7.86
CA GLN A 35 4.88 19.35 -7.30
C GLN A 35 3.88 20.51 -7.36
N PRO A 36 2.59 20.25 -7.58
CA PRO A 36 1.55 21.25 -7.44
C PRO A 36 1.53 21.84 -6.02
N PHE A 37 1.27 23.14 -5.89
CA PHE A 37 1.28 23.83 -4.58
C PHE A 37 0.32 23.24 -3.55
N TYR A 38 -0.80 22.67 -4.00
CA TYR A 38 -1.83 22.11 -3.11
C TYR A 38 -1.41 20.77 -2.45
N VAL A 39 -0.37 20.12 -2.94
CA VAL A 39 0.13 18.86 -2.35
C VAL A 39 0.69 19.04 -0.93
N GLY A 40 1.07 20.27 -0.57
CA GLY A 40 1.48 20.62 0.79
C GLY A 40 0.34 20.65 1.82
N SER A 41 -0.93 20.49 1.42
CA SER A 41 -2.04 20.46 2.38
C SER A 41 -2.17 19.12 3.10
N TRP A 42 -2.71 19.15 4.32
CA TRP A 42 -2.84 17.98 5.21
C TRP A 42 -3.50 16.76 4.57
N VAL A 43 -4.48 16.96 3.69
CA VAL A 43 -5.20 15.86 3.04
C VAL A 43 -4.26 14.94 2.24
N TYR A 44 -3.22 15.53 1.62
CA TYR A 44 -2.25 14.75 0.83
C TYR A 44 -1.17 14.10 1.71
N VAL A 45 -0.86 14.72 2.85
CA VAL A 45 0.13 14.20 3.82
C VAL A 45 -0.33 12.88 4.41
N PHE A 46 -1.64 12.67 4.62
CA PHE A 46 -2.16 11.42 5.18
C PHE A 46 -1.73 10.18 4.39
N GLY A 47 -1.71 10.26 3.05
CA GLY A 47 -1.23 9.14 2.22
C GLY A 47 0.26 8.83 2.45
N VAL A 48 1.09 9.85 2.62
CA VAL A 48 2.53 9.68 2.90
C VAL A 48 2.75 9.03 4.26
N VAL A 49 2.02 9.47 5.29
CA VAL A 49 2.11 8.88 6.64
C VAL A 49 1.62 7.43 6.62
N THR A 50 0.56 7.11 5.86
CA THR A 50 0.09 5.73 5.68
C THR A 50 1.19 4.83 5.10
N ILE A 51 1.93 5.29 4.07
CA ILE A 51 3.04 4.54 3.48
C ILE A 51 4.18 4.38 4.49
N ALA A 52 4.54 5.43 5.22
CA ALA A 52 5.59 5.37 6.25
C ALA A 52 5.23 4.36 7.36
N ALA A 53 3.97 4.37 7.81
CA ALA A 53 3.49 3.38 8.78
C ALA A 53 3.51 1.96 8.21
N LEU A 54 3.13 1.76 6.93
CA LEU A 54 3.21 0.45 6.27
C LEU A 54 4.64 -0.09 6.22
N VAL A 55 5.63 0.76 5.98
CA VAL A 55 7.04 0.34 6.03
C VAL A 55 7.39 -0.23 7.40
N TRP A 56 7.01 0.44 8.49
CA TRP A 56 7.25 -0.08 9.85
C TRP A 56 6.46 -1.36 10.14
N VAL A 57 5.23 -1.48 9.66
CA VAL A 57 4.43 -2.73 9.75
C VAL A 57 5.17 -3.87 9.05
N VAL A 58 5.64 -3.66 7.82
CA VAL A 58 6.36 -4.70 7.07
C VAL A 58 7.68 -5.07 7.74
N LEU A 59 8.52 -4.09 8.12
CA LEU A 59 9.82 -4.36 8.73
C LEU A 59 9.68 -5.12 10.05
N SER A 60 8.79 -4.66 10.94
CA SER A 60 8.53 -5.36 12.21
C SER A 60 7.91 -6.74 11.99
N GLY A 61 7.00 -6.88 11.01
CA GLY A 61 6.38 -8.15 10.64
C GLY A 61 7.38 -9.18 10.11
N VAL A 62 8.36 -8.76 9.30
CA VAL A 62 9.44 -9.64 8.81
C VAL A 62 10.26 -10.18 9.98
N VAL A 63 10.60 -9.34 10.96
CA VAL A 63 11.32 -9.77 12.17
C VAL A 63 10.47 -10.80 12.93
N LEU A 64 9.20 -10.53 13.17
CA LEU A 64 8.31 -11.47 13.87
C LEU A 64 8.17 -12.79 13.12
N ALA A 65 7.99 -12.75 11.80
CA ALA A 65 7.88 -13.95 10.97
C ALA A 65 9.16 -14.81 11.00
N ALA A 66 10.34 -14.18 11.03
CA ALA A 66 11.62 -14.88 11.06
C ALA A 66 11.85 -15.66 12.36
N PHE A 67 11.36 -15.16 13.50
CA PHE A 67 11.55 -15.79 14.82
C PHE A 67 10.34 -16.60 15.31
N GLY A 68 9.16 -16.34 14.80
CA GLY A 68 7.93 -17.07 15.09
C GLY A 68 7.26 -16.78 16.45
N PRO A 69 6.06 -17.38 16.68
CA PRO A 69 5.20 -17.02 17.81
C PRO A 69 5.83 -17.20 19.18
N GLN A 70 6.58 -18.28 19.38
CA GLN A 70 7.19 -18.56 20.67
C GLN A 70 8.16 -17.45 21.10
N TRP A 71 8.89 -16.89 20.13
CA TRP A 71 9.87 -15.84 20.44
C TRP A 71 9.21 -14.55 20.95
N TRP A 72 8.15 -14.10 20.34
CA TRP A 72 7.51 -12.84 20.80
C TRP A 72 6.71 -12.99 22.10
N HIS A 73 6.37 -14.22 22.50
CA HIS A 73 5.76 -14.45 23.81
C HIS A 73 6.79 -14.55 24.93
N LEU A 74 7.95 -15.16 24.68
CA LEU A 74 8.91 -15.53 25.71
C LEU A 74 10.09 -14.56 25.86
N SER A 75 10.52 -13.85 24.78
CA SER A 75 11.66 -12.94 24.86
C SER A 75 11.26 -11.48 25.05
N GLY A 76 12.13 -10.69 25.71
CA GLY A 76 11.92 -9.25 25.84
C GLY A 76 11.97 -8.51 24.50
N ALA A 77 12.93 -8.87 23.64
CA ALA A 77 13.03 -8.32 22.28
C ALA A 77 11.82 -8.71 21.43
N GLY A 78 11.34 -9.95 21.54
CA GLY A 78 10.14 -10.40 20.85
C GLY A 78 8.91 -9.61 21.23
N ARG A 79 8.69 -9.36 22.52
CA ARG A 79 7.60 -8.51 23.00
C ARG A 79 7.69 -7.08 22.50
N PHE A 80 8.91 -6.52 22.42
CA PHE A 80 9.13 -5.19 21.85
C PHE A 80 8.71 -5.14 20.37
N PHE A 81 9.20 -6.07 19.54
CA PHE A 81 8.84 -6.11 18.12
C PHE A 81 7.35 -6.41 17.89
N ASN A 82 6.73 -7.24 18.72
CA ASN A 82 5.29 -7.48 18.67
C ASN A 82 4.50 -6.21 19.00
N SER A 83 4.90 -5.46 20.03
CA SER A 83 4.29 -4.16 20.36
C SER A 83 4.52 -3.13 19.26
N LEU A 84 5.73 -3.04 18.70
CA LEU A 84 6.04 -2.14 17.59
C LEU A 84 5.17 -2.44 16.37
N HIS A 85 5.02 -3.71 16.02
CA HIS A 85 4.15 -4.13 14.92
C HIS A 85 2.69 -3.74 15.17
N PHE A 86 2.17 -4.07 16.34
CA PHE A 86 0.80 -3.75 16.75
C PHE A 86 0.50 -2.24 16.67
N TRP A 87 1.37 -1.40 17.26
CA TRP A 87 1.17 0.04 17.23
C TRP A 87 1.35 0.65 15.84
N SER A 88 2.29 0.12 15.05
CA SER A 88 2.44 0.52 13.65
C SER A 88 1.19 0.21 12.83
N VAL A 89 0.53 -0.92 13.07
CA VAL A 89 -0.75 -1.27 12.45
C VAL A 89 -1.85 -0.27 12.85
N GLN A 90 -1.92 0.15 14.12
CA GLN A 90 -2.88 1.17 14.55
C GLN A 90 -2.66 2.50 13.81
N VAL A 91 -1.42 2.97 13.76
CA VAL A 91 -1.07 4.20 13.03
C VAL A 91 -1.41 4.06 11.53
N PHE A 92 -1.07 2.93 10.93
CA PHE A 92 -1.41 2.63 9.53
C PHE A 92 -2.91 2.74 9.26
N PHE A 93 -3.76 2.13 10.09
CA PHE A 93 -5.21 2.17 9.91
C PHE A 93 -5.79 3.57 10.16
N VAL A 94 -5.35 4.27 11.19
CA VAL A 94 -5.81 5.64 11.46
C VAL A 94 -5.56 6.53 10.23
N PHE A 95 -4.33 6.56 9.73
CA PHE A 95 -3.99 7.42 8.60
C PHE A 95 -4.57 6.92 7.28
N MET A 96 -4.75 5.62 7.11
CA MET A 96 -5.43 5.06 5.94
C MET A 96 -6.91 5.45 5.89
N VAL A 97 -7.60 5.42 7.02
CA VAL A 97 -9.00 5.89 7.11
C VAL A 97 -9.09 7.39 6.85
N LEU A 98 -8.21 8.19 7.45
CA LEU A 98 -8.16 9.63 7.21
C LEU A 98 -7.84 9.95 5.73
N HIS A 99 -6.91 9.20 5.14
CA HIS A 99 -6.58 9.31 3.72
C HIS A 99 -7.77 8.97 2.83
N LEU A 100 -8.40 7.83 3.05
CA LEU A 100 -9.57 7.40 2.27
C LEU A 100 -10.72 8.41 2.40
N TRP A 101 -10.96 8.88 3.59
CA TRP A 101 -12.02 9.86 3.88
C TRP A 101 -11.73 11.21 3.20
N GLY A 102 -10.51 11.71 3.33
CA GLY A 102 -10.09 12.92 2.63
C GLY A 102 -10.23 12.81 1.11
N GLN A 103 -9.82 11.67 0.54
CA GLN A 103 -9.97 11.42 -0.90
C GLN A 103 -11.44 11.27 -1.33
N TYR A 104 -12.30 10.73 -0.47
CA TYR A 104 -13.74 10.68 -0.71
C TYR A 104 -14.35 12.09 -0.82
N PHE A 105 -14.10 12.96 0.16
CA PHE A 105 -14.64 14.33 0.13
C PHE A 105 -14.07 15.19 -0.99
N MET A 106 -12.88 14.85 -1.50
CA MET A 106 -12.31 15.50 -2.68
C MET A 106 -12.83 14.91 -4.00
N ALA A 107 -13.74 13.94 -3.97
CA ALA A 107 -14.23 13.23 -5.15
C ALA A 107 -13.08 12.72 -6.04
N SER A 108 -12.11 12.03 -5.44
CA SER A 108 -10.84 11.66 -6.10
C SER A 108 -10.98 10.68 -7.25
N TRP A 109 -12.17 10.13 -7.48
CA TRP A 109 -12.50 9.31 -8.64
C TRP A 109 -12.75 10.10 -9.92
N ARG A 110 -12.92 11.43 -9.85
CA ARG A 110 -13.20 12.28 -11.01
C ARG A 110 -12.02 12.34 -11.99
N GLU A 111 -12.26 12.85 -13.18
CA GLU A 111 -11.26 13.09 -14.22
C GLU A 111 -10.42 11.85 -14.58
N GLY A 112 -11.08 10.69 -14.69
CA GLY A 112 -10.44 9.44 -15.09
C GLY A 112 -9.60 8.75 -13.98
N ARG A 113 -9.70 9.21 -12.71
CA ARG A 113 -8.98 8.63 -11.57
C ARG A 113 -9.75 7.52 -10.85
N ALA A 114 -10.95 7.16 -11.33
CA ALA A 114 -11.75 6.09 -10.71
C ALA A 114 -10.99 4.77 -10.51
N PRO A 115 -10.17 4.28 -11.45
CA PRO A 115 -9.38 3.06 -11.20
C PRO A 115 -8.38 3.22 -10.05
N THR A 116 -7.75 4.37 -9.91
CA THR A 116 -6.81 4.67 -8.81
C THR A 116 -7.53 4.65 -7.47
N TRP A 117 -8.69 5.26 -7.40
CA TRP A 117 -9.53 5.27 -6.21
C TRP A 117 -10.00 3.87 -5.85
N MET A 118 -10.47 3.09 -6.84
CA MET A 118 -10.91 1.70 -6.63
C MET A 118 -9.80 0.80 -6.09
N ILE A 119 -8.57 0.91 -6.61
CA ILE A 119 -7.42 0.16 -6.08
C ILE A 119 -7.18 0.55 -4.61
N GLY A 120 -7.29 1.82 -4.24
CA GLY A 120 -7.18 2.27 -2.85
C GLY A 120 -8.24 1.61 -1.95
N VAL A 121 -9.50 1.56 -2.39
CA VAL A 121 -10.59 0.90 -1.66
C VAL A 121 -10.35 -0.62 -1.51
N VAL A 122 -9.91 -1.28 -2.58
CA VAL A 122 -9.56 -2.71 -2.54
C VAL A 122 -8.39 -2.95 -1.58
N THR A 123 -7.37 -2.08 -1.60
CA THR A 123 -6.23 -2.16 -0.67
C THR A 123 -6.70 -2.05 0.78
N PHE A 124 -7.62 -1.12 1.06
CA PHE A 124 -8.23 -0.99 2.39
C PHE A 124 -8.93 -2.28 2.82
N ALA A 125 -9.78 -2.85 1.96
CA ALA A 125 -10.49 -4.09 2.26
C ALA A 125 -9.53 -5.27 2.51
N VAL A 126 -8.49 -5.43 1.68
CA VAL A 126 -7.46 -6.47 1.87
C VAL A 126 -6.68 -6.23 3.17
N SER A 127 -6.41 -4.97 3.53
CA SER A 127 -5.73 -4.63 4.79
C SER A 127 -6.56 -5.00 6.02
N ILE A 128 -7.89 -4.90 5.97
CA ILE A 128 -8.78 -5.37 7.05
C ILE A 128 -8.63 -6.88 7.23
N VAL A 129 -8.65 -7.64 6.15
CA VAL A 129 -8.45 -9.10 6.20
C VAL A 129 -7.06 -9.45 6.74
N ALA A 130 -6.02 -8.69 6.34
CA ALA A 130 -4.67 -8.86 6.86
C ALA A 130 -4.59 -8.58 8.36
N ALA A 131 -5.20 -7.50 8.84
CA ALA A 131 -5.23 -7.20 10.28
C ALA A 131 -5.98 -8.28 11.07
N PHE A 132 -7.10 -8.77 10.54
CA PHE A 132 -7.86 -9.86 11.14
C PHE A 132 -7.05 -11.15 11.26
N THR A 133 -6.42 -11.60 10.17
CA THR A 133 -5.57 -12.82 10.20
C THR A 133 -4.36 -12.64 11.10
N GLY A 134 -3.77 -11.44 11.16
CA GLY A 134 -2.67 -11.12 12.08
C GLY A 134 -3.09 -11.16 13.54
N TYR A 135 -4.27 -10.63 13.85
CA TYR A 135 -4.81 -10.71 15.20
C TYR A 135 -5.01 -12.17 15.64
N LEU A 136 -5.59 -13.01 14.76
CA LEU A 136 -5.76 -14.44 15.05
C LEU A 136 -4.42 -15.17 15.21
N SER A 137 -3.36 -14.69 14.57
CA SER A 137 -2.02 -15.28 14.65
C SER A 137 -1.30 -15.00 15.98
N GLN A 138 -1.81 -14.14 16.85
CA GLN A 138 -1.22 -13.85 18.16
C GLN A 138 -1.24 -15.03 19.13
N GLN A 139 -2.11 -16.01 18.96
CA GLN A 139 -2.25 -17.21 19.79
C GLN A 139 -2.42 -16.93 21.30
N ASN A 140 -2.90 -15.74 21.66
CA ASN A 140 -3.29 -15.44 23.03
C ASN A 140 -4.77 -15.76 23.25
N PHE A 141 -5.22 -15.67 24.50
CA PHE A 141 -6.61 -15.96 24.88
C PHE A 141 -7.62 -15.11 24.09
N ALA A 142 -7.32 -13.80 23.92
CA ALA A 142 -8.21 -12.89 23.20
C ALA A 142 -8.33 -13.28 21.70
N ALA A 143 -7.22 -13.66 21.06
CA ALA A 143 -7.24 -14.11 19.67
C ALA A 143 -8.05 -15.41 19.50
N GLN A 144 -7.91 -16.37 20.43
CA GLN A 144 -8.68 -17.62 20.42
C GLN A 144 -10.17 -17.34 20.63
N TYR A 145 -10.52 -16.47 21.56
CA TYR A 145 -11.90 -16.06 21.81
C TYR A 145 -12.54 -15.42 20.57
N ILE A 146 -11.83 -14.51 19.90
CA ILE A 146 -12.30 -13.89 18.67
C ILE A 146 -12.43 -14.94 17.55
N ALA A 147 -11.48 -15.86 17.40
CA ALA A 147 -11.56 -16.93 16.41
C ALA A 147 -12.80 -17.81 16.59
N MET A 148 -13.12 -18.18 17.83
CA MET A 148 -14.31 -18.97 18.16
C MET A 148 -15.61 -18.24 17.78
N ASN A 149 -15.71 -16.97 18.08
CA ASN A 149 -16.91 -16.18 17.74
C ASN A 149 -16.99 -15.85 16.23
N ALA A 150 -15.83 -15.60 15.58
CA ALA A 150 -15.78 -15.31 14.16
C ALA A 150 -16.08 -16.54 13.26
N LYS A 151 -15.83 -17.75 13.75
CA LYS A 151 -16.05 -18.99 13.01
C LYS A 151 -17.47 -19.08 12.45
N ASP A 152 -18.47 -18.84 13.27
CA ASP A 152 -19.87 -18.96 12.86
C ASP A 152 -20.25 -17.86 11.85
N ALA A 153 -19.77 -16.64 12.06
CA ALA A 153 -19.95 -15.55 11.11
C ALA A 153 -19.32 -15.86 9.74
N VAL A 154 -18.08 -16.36 9.72
CA VAL A 154 -17.39 -16.75 8.49
C VAL A 154 -18.10 -17.93 7.80
N ASN A 155 -18.53 -18.93 8.55
CA ASN A 155 -19.26 -20.07 8.01
C ASN A 155 -20.60 -19.64 7.38
N SER A 156 -21.32 -18.69 7.99
CA SER A 156 -22.59 -18.19 7.48
C SER A 156 -22.48 -17.47 6.13
N THR A 157 -21.29 -16.96 5.79
CA THR A 157 -21.04 -16.36 4.46
C THR A 157 -20.75 -17.39 3.37
N GLY A 158 -20.64 -18.67 3.72
CA GLY A 158 -20.27 -19.75 2.80
C GLY A 158 -18.77 -19.88 2.51
N VAL A 159 -17.93 -18.97 3.00
CA VAL A 159 -16.46 -19.03 2.77
C VAL A 159 -15.71 -19.89 3.79
N GLY A 160 -16.38 -20.35 4.86
CA GLY A 160 -15.74 -21.11 5.95
C GLY A 160 -15.09 -22.43 5.53
N GLY A 161 -15.48 -23.01 4.39
CA GLY A 161 -14.81 -24.17 3.81
C GLY A 161 -13.40 -23.89 3.30
N PHE A 162 -13.11 -22.66 2.92
CA PHE A 162 -11.81 -22.21 2.40
C PHE A 162 -11.03 -21.35 3.39
N PHE A 163 -11.72 -20.66 4.29
CA PHE A 163 -11.16 -19.74 5.25
C PHE A 163 -11.48 -20.17 6.68
N ASN A 164 -10.65 -21.06 7.21
CA ASN A 164 -10.85 -21.60 8.56
C ASN A 164 -10.10 -20.77 9.60
N VAL A 165 -10.83 -19.88 10.28
CA VAL A 165 -10.28 -18.96 11.31
C VAL A 165 -9.70 -19.66 12.54
N LEU A 166 -10.04 -20.95 12.78
CA LEU A 166 -9.45 -21.76 13.85
C LEU A 166 -8.14 -22.43 13.43
N ASN A 167 -7.82 -22.43 12.13
CA ASN A 167 -6.58 -23.02 11.65
C ASN A 167 -5.44 -21.98 11.73
N PHE A 168 -4.60 -22.09 12.76
CA PHE A 168 -3.45 -21.21 12.94
C PHE A 168 -2.54 -21.18 11.73
N GLY A 169 -2.18 -22.35 11.17
CA GLY A 169 -1.27 -22.44 10.02
C GLY A 169 -1.81 -21.67 8.81
N GLN A 170 -3.13 -21.75 8.57
CA GLN A 170 -3.78 -20.98 7.50
C GLN A 170 -3.77 -19.48 7.81
N MET A 171 -4.18 -19.06 9.00
CA MET A 171 -4.22 -17.64 9.38
C MET A 171 -2.82 -17.02 9.35
N TYR A 172 -1.84 -17.71 9.92
CA TYR A 172 -0.45 -17.28 9.93
C TYR A 172 0.14 -17.21 8.52
N GLY A 173 -0.03 -18.26 7.70
CA GLY A 173 0.47 -18.30 6.33
C GLY A 173 -0.14 -17.20 5.44
N LEU A 174 -1.44 -16.94 5.57
CA LEU A 174 -2.11 -15.83 4.89
C LEU A 174 -1.52 -14.48 5.33
N HIS A 175 -1.34 -14.29 6.64
CA HIS A 175 -0.87 -13.04 7.22
C HIS A 175 0.59 -12.74 6.90
N VAL A 176 1.50 -13.72 6.97
CA VAL A 176 2.94 -13.46 6.79
C VAL A 176 3.38 -13.47 5.33
N MET A 177 2.60 -14.07 4.42
CA MET A 177 3.01 -14.22 3.03
C MET A 177 2.00 -13.63 2.05
N LEU A 178 0.81 -14.22 1.91
CA LEU A 178 -0.11 -13.90 0.82
C LEU A 178 -0.64 -12.46 0.92
N LEU A 179 -1.15 -12.07 2.08
CA LEU A 179 -1.78 -10.75 2.25
C LEU A 179 -0.77 -9.60 2.22
N PRO A 180 0.41 -9.67 2.85
CA PRO A 180 1.43 -8.64 2.70
C PRO A 180 1.91 -8.46 1.25
N ILE A 181 2.13 -9.56 0.51
CA ILE A 181 2.51 -9.48 -0.91
C ILE A 181 1.40 -8.80 -1.72
N ALA A 182 0.14 -9.17 -1.48
CA ALA A 182 -1.00 -8.55 -2.16
C ALA A 182 -1.11 -7.05 -1.84
N ILE A 183 -0.96 -6.66 -0.56
CA ILE A 183 -0.99 -5.24 -0.15
C ILE A 183 0.15 -4.46 -0.78
N ILE A 184 1.39 -4.97 -0.75
CA ILE A 184 2.54 -4.31 -1.37
C ILE A 184 2.32 -4.12 -2.86
N ALA A 185 1.83 -5.14 -3.57
CA ALA A 185 1.53 -5.07 -5.00
C ALA A 185 0.42 -4.04 -5.29
N LEU A 186 -0.66 -4.04 -4.52
CA LEU A 186 -1.76 -3.09 -4.66
C LEU A 186 -1.32 -1.65 -4.36
N VAL A 187 -0.55 -1.43 -3.30
CA VAL A 187 0.02 -0.11 -2.94
C VAL A 187 0.96 0.36 -4.03
N PHE A 188 1.82 -0.51 -4.56
CA PHE A 188 2.70 -0.18 -5.69
C PHE A 188 1.89 0.27 -6.91
N LEU A 189 0.88 -0.50 -7.32
CA LEU A 189 0.00 -0.14 -8.43
C LEU A 189 -0.75 1.17 -8.17
N HIS A 190 -1.22 1.38 -6.93
CA HIS A 190 -1.88 2.61 -6.53
C HIS A 190 -0.95 3.82 -6.69
N ILE A 191 0.27 3.73 -6.16
CA ILE A 191 1.27 4.81 -6.26
C ILE A 191 1.62 5.09 -7.72
N VAL A 192 1.87 4.06 -8.54
CA VAL A 192 2.13 4.23 -9.97
C VAL A 192 0.99 4.96 -10.66
N GLN A 193 -0.26 4.59 -10.38
CA GLN A 193 -1.41 5.29 -10.98
C GLN A 193 -1.53 6.75 -10.50
N VAL A 194 -1.28 7.01 -9.21
CA VAL A 194 -1.26 8.39 -8.68
C VAL A 194 -0.17 9.22 -9.39
N ARG A 195 1.01 8.65 -9.62
CA ARG A 195 2.10 9.32 -10.34
C ARG A 195 1.76 9.57 -11.82
N MET A 196 1.14 8.60 -12.47
CA MET A 196 0.78 8.69 -13.89
C MET A 196 -0.35 9.71 -14.15
N LYS A 197 -1.35 9.77 -13.27
CA LYS A 197 -2.55 10.61 -13.44
C LYS A 197 -2.47 11.93 -12.70
N GLY A 198 -1.44 12.12 -11.89
CA GLY A 198 -1.30 13.23 -10.96
C GLY A 198 -2.26 13.15 -9.77
N VAL A 199 -1.94 13.91 -8.75
CA VAL A 199 -2.77 14.06 -7.55
C VAL A 199 -4.02 14.85 -7.90
N VAL A 200 -5.19 14.45 -7.36
CA VAL A 200 -6.45 15.15 -7.62
C VAL A 200 -6.37 16.60 -7.10
N PRO A 201 -6.70 17.61 -7.90
CA PRO A 201 -6.74 18.99 -7.43
C PRO A 201 -7.92 19.22 -6.48
N PRO A 202 -7.88 20.23 -5.60
CA PRO A 202 -9.03 20.65 -4.83
C PRO A 202 -10.24 20.95 -5.71
N ILE A 203 -11.45 20.75 -5.17
CA ILE A 203 -12.70 21.07 -5.87
C ILE A 203 -12.74 22.60 -6.14
N GLY A 204 -13.03 22.98 -7.37
CA GLY A 204 -13.05 24.39 -7.80
C GLY A 204 -11.72 24.93 -8.36
N LEU A 205 -10.62 24.18 -8.24
CA LEU A 205 -9.45 24.40 -9.05
C LEU A 205 -9.62 23.56 -10.32
N ASP A 206 -10.24 24.14 -11.33
CA ASP A 206 -10.31 23.54 -12.66
C ASP A 206 -8.90 23.14 -13.12
N ALA A 207 -8.81 22.09 -13.91
CA ALA A 207 -7.55 21.56 -14.45
C ALA A 207 -6.88 22.51 -15.47
N LYS A 208 -6.85 23.81 -15.19
CA LYS A 208 -5.92 24.72 -15.86
C LYS A 208 -4.51 24.23 -15.52
N PRO A 209 -3.61 24.13 -16.52
CA PRO A 209 -2.24 23.69 -16.27
C PRO A 209 -1.72 24.44 -15.06
N ALA A 210 -1.30 23.67 -14.03
CA ALA A 210 -0.84 24.22 -12.76
C ALA A 210 0.12 25.36 -13.07
N ALA A 211 -0.22 26.58 -12.63
CA ALA A 211 0.73 27.66 -12.64
C ALA A 211 1.91 27.18 -11.78
N THR A 212 2.94 26.68 -12.45
CA THR A 212 4.16 26.19 -11.80
C THR A 212 4.71 27.38 -11.05
N LEU A 213 4.75 27.29 -9.73
CA LEU A 213 5.46 28.27 -8.91
C LEU A 213 6.91 28.28 -9.39
N ASP A 214 7.26 29.30 -10.14
CA ASP A 214 8.64 29.51 -10.59
C ASP A 214 9.45 30.01 -9.40
N LEU A 215 10.01 29.09 -8.64
CA LEU A 215 10.86 29.38 -7.48
C LEU A 215 12.17 30.08 -7.87
N ARG A 216 12.41 30.35 -9.18
CA ARG A 216 13.59 31.11 -9.67
C ARG A 216 13.39 32.62 -9.61
N LYS A 217 12.18 33.10 -9.24
CA LYS A 217 11.92 34.55 -9.06
C LYS A 217 11.94 34.91 -7.57
N LYS A 218 13.06 34.65 -6.90
CA LYS A 218 13.46 35.34 -5.68
C LYS A 218 14.98 35.49 -5.70
#